data_a3c60f311064f507af7699da212cf6b9
#
_entry.id   a3c60f311064f507af7699da212cf6b9
#
_cell.length_a   1.000
_cell.length_b   1.000
_cell.length_c   1.000
_cell.angle_alpha   90.00
_cell.angle_beta   90.00
_cell.angle_gamma   90.00
#
_symmetry.space_group_name_H-M   'P 1'
#
loop_
_entity.id
_entity.type
_entity.pdbx_description
1 polymer ?
#
loop_
_entity_poly.entity_id
_entity_poly.type
_entity_poly.pdbx_seq_one_letter_code
_entity_poly.pdbx_strand_id
1 'polypeptide(L)'
;MEQRAPHTVTTRELVDPAPVAALAALFDDGLPAPLPGDDLPPLWHWVALPRWPVSSVLGTDGHPARGTFLPPVDLPRRMFAGGEVTFHAPLKIGATVLRESTVDSVTEKSGRSGRLVIVVVRTRLSTEDGALCVEDRQDLIYRDRGTPAEPKPADFDPVGAPFRRAEAGTWDFATDPTLLMRFSAATANAHRIHYDWPYATRTEGYPGLVVHGPLMSLALAETLRLDRPAVRVRRLRHRNQAPLFCGEPAQLKVTGSVLELIGPGGTPRTSLEVESHEEGTPHA
;
A
#
# COMPACT_ATOMS: atom_id res chain seq x y z
N MET A 1 26.64 14.20 3.26
CA MET A 1 26.25 12.77 3.42
C MET A 1 27.08 11.95 2.46
N GLU A 2 27.92 11.03 2.96
CA GLU A 2 28.57 10.04 2.10
C GLU A 2 27.49 9.29 1.31
N GLN A 3 27.66 9.24 -0.01
CA GLN A 3 26.85 8.39 -0.88
C GLN A 3 27.12 6.94 -0.47
N ARG A 4 26.23 6.41 0.41
CA ARG A 4 26.27 4.98 0.71
C ARG A 4 26.00 4.24 -0.60
N ALA A 5 26.86 3.27 -0.95
CA ALA A 5 26.65 2.41 -2.10
C ALA A 5 25.22 1.82 -2.07
N PRO A 6 24.56 1.65 -3.22
CA PRO A 6 23.22 1.09 -3.27
C PRO A 6 23.19 -0.24 -2.51
N HIS A 7 22.36 -0.28 -1.47
CA HIS A 7 22.20 -1.48 -0.66
C HIS A 7 21.10 -2.33 -1.28
N THR A 8 21.51 -3.43 -1.92
CA THR A 8 20.59 -4.39 -2.54
C THR A 8 20.48 -5.63 -1.67
N VAL A 9 19.26 -6.07 -1.45
CA VAL A 9 18.96 -7.32 -0.74
C VAL A 9 18.18 -8.22 -1.68
N THR A 10 18.68 -9.45 -1.87
CA THR A 10 18.01 -10.49 -2.66
C THR A 10 17.53 -11.59 -1.74
N THR A 11 16.28 -11.99 -1.91
CA THR A 11 15.65 -13.10 -1.18
C THR A 11 14.87 -13.98 -2.14
N ARG A 12 14.71 -15.26 -1.75
CA ARG A 12 13.84 -16.21 -2.42
C ARG A 12 12.60 -16.36 -1.56
N GLU A 13 11.42 -16.10 -2.14
CA GLU A 13 10.16 -16.01 -1.40
C GLU A 13 9.07 -16.81 -2.12
N LEU A 14 8.14 -17.37 -1.36
CA LEU A 14 6.93 -17.99 -1.89
C LEU A 14 5.84 -16.92 -2.03
N VAL A 15 5.16 -16.86 -3.16
CA VAL A 15 3.89 -16.12 -3.29
C VAL A 15 2.84 -16.90 -2.49
N ASP A 16 2.78 -16.59 -1.18
CA ASP A 16 2.04 -17.40 -0.21
C ASP A 16 0.52 -17.28 -0.40
N PRO A 17 -0.19 -18.41 -0.61
CA PRO A 17 -1.64 -18.42 -0.74
C PRO A 17 -2.38 -17.95 0.54
N ALA A 18 -1.79 -18.12 1.73
CA ALA A 18 -2.49 -17.81 2.97
C ALA A 18 -2.75 -16.30 3.17
N PRO A 19 -1.76 -15.39 2.98
CA PRO A 19 -2.04 -13.95 2.97
C PRO A 19 -2.97 -13.51 1.83
N VAL A 20 -2.94 -14.18 0.67
CA VAL A 20 -3.87 -13.91 -0.44
C VAL A 20 -5.31 -14.21 -0.02
N ALA A 21 -5.55 -15.36 0.59
CA ALA A 21 -6.85 -15.73 1.12
C ALA A 21 -7.29 -14.79 2.27
N ALA A 22 -6.35 -14.36 3.11
CA ALA A 22 -6.61 -13.40 4.17
C ALA A 22 -7.05 -12.03 3.63
N LEU A 23 -6.44 -11.54 2.53
CA LEU A 23 -6.84 -10.29 1.89
C LEU A 23 -8.22 -10.41 1.23
N ALA A 24 -8.51 -11.51 0.54
CA ALA A 24 -9.84 -11.77 -0.02
C ALA A 24 -10.91 -11.75 1.09
N ALA A 25 -10.66 -12.44 2.20
CA ALA A 25 -11.56 -12.45 3.35
C ALA A 25 -11.66 -11.10 4.08
N LEU A 26 -10.64 -10.25 3.96
CA LEU A 26 -10.66 -8.90 4.51
C LEU A 26 -11.51 -7.96 3.64
N PHE A 27 -11.42 -8.10 2.34
CA PHE A 27 -12.18 -7.29 1.40
C PHE A 27 -13.66 -7.71 1.35
N ASP A 28 -13.94 -9.00 1.46
CA ASP A 28 -15.32 -9.55 1.46
C ASP A 28 -16.20 -8.89 0.40
N ASP A 29 -15.64 -8.75 -0.80
CA ASP A 29 -16.19 -7.97 -1.93
C ASP A 29 -17.13 -8.77 -2.84
N GLY A 30 -17.38 -10.04 -2.48
CA GLY A 30 -18.23 -10.97 -3.20
C GLY A 30 -17.54 -11.71 -4.36
N LEU A 31 -16.26 -11.40 -4.65
CA LEU A 31 -15.49 -12.17 -5.61
C LEU A 31 -14.90 -13.44 -4.97
N PRO A 32 -14.74 -14.51 -5.74
CA PRO A 32 -14.05 -15.70 -5.24
C PRO A 32 -12.59 -15.37 -4.90
N ALA A 33 -12.10 -15.92 -3.79
CA ALA A 33 -10.69 -15.80 -3.44
C ALA A 33 -9.82 -16.45 -4.51
N PRO A 34 -8.74 -15.78 -4.97
CA PRO A 34 -7.78 -16.38 -5.88
C PRO A 34 -7.12 -17.62 -5.26
N LEU A 35 -6.91 -18.66 -6.07
CA LEU A 35 -6.39 -19.96 -5.64
C LEU A 35 -4.93 -20.18 -6.09
N PRO A 36 -4.21 -21.15 -5.52
CA PRO A 36 -2.91 -21.55 -6.03
C PRO A 36 -2.95 -21.88 -7.52
N GLY A 37 -2.03 -21.30 -8.29
CA GLY A 37 -1.98 -21.41 -9.75
C GLY A 37 -2.67 -20.27 -10.50
N ASP A 38 -3.54 -19.51 -9.86
CA ASP A 38 -4.13 -18.31 -10.44
C ASP A 38 -3.10 -17.18 -10.54
N ASP A 39 -3.38 -16.20 -11.40
CA ASP A 39 -2.62 -14.96 -11.46
C ASP A 39 -2.89 -14.12 -10.21
N LEU A 40 -1.82 -13.65 -9.59
CA LEU A 40 -1.95 -12.76 -8.45
C LEU A 40 -2.52 -11.41 -8.92
N PRO A 41 -3.61 -10.91 -8.30
CA PRO A 41 -4.19 -9.62 -8.69
C PRO A 41 -3.21 -8.45 -8.55
N PRO A 42 -3.38 -7.36 -9.32
CA PRO A 42 -2.53 -6.18 -9.24
C PRO A 42 -2.41 -5.63 -7.81
N LEU A 43 -1.17 -5.30 -7.40
CA LEU A 43 -0.78 -4.84 -6.05
C LEU A 43 -0.86 -5.89 -4.94
N TRP A 44 -1.50 -7.05 -5.13
CA TRP A 44 -1.63 -8.06 -4.06
C TRP A 44 -0.28 -8.67 -3.64
N HIS A 45 0.80 -8.45 -4.40
CA HIS A 45 2.16 -8.83 -3.99
C HIS A 45 2.61 -8.11 -2.70
N TRP A 46 2.01 -6.95 -2.36
CA TRP A 46 2.26 -6.27 -1.09
C TRP A 46 1.77 -7.06 0.13
N VAL A 47 0.81 -7.97 -0.10
CA VAL A 47 0.24 -8.84 0.94
C VAL A 47 0.75 -10.27 0.81
N ALA A 48 0.87 -10.79 -0.41
CA ALA A 48 1.30 -12.17 -0.67
C ALA A 48 2.79 -12.44 -0.30
N LEU A 49 3.59 -11.38 -0.16
CA LEU A 49 5.01 -11.44 0.17
C LEU A 49 5.32 -10.64 1.46
N PRO A 50 4.69 -10.95 2.60
CA PRO A 50 4.86 -10.19 3.83
C PRO A 50 6.25 -10.44 4.42
N ARG A 51 6.87 -9.38 4.95
CA ARG A 51 8.16 -9.51 5.65
C ARG A 51 7.96 -9.35 7.15
N TRP A 52 8.33 -10.39 7.89
CA TRP A 52 8.29 -10.43 9.34
C TRP A 52 9.69 -10.17 9.92
N PRO A 53 10.05 -8.93 10.29
CA PRO A 53 11.29 -8.67 10.97
C PRO A 53 11.25 -9.28 12.37
N VAL A 54 12.42 -9.72 12.87
CA VAL A 54 12.50 -10.17 14.27
C VAL A 54 12.20 -8.99 15.21
N SER A 55 11.53 -9.27 16.33
CA SER A 55 11.03 -8.23 17.25
C SER A 55 12.12 -7.29 17.78
N SER A 56 13.34 -7.80 17.96
CA SER A 56 14.48 -7.02 18.47
C SER A 56 14.97 -5.91 17.55
N VAL A 57 14.58 -5.92 16.27
CA VAL A 57 14.96 -4.86 15.32
C VAL A 57 13.85 -3.83 15.11
N LEU A 58 12.73 -3.94 15.82
CA LEU A 58 11.63 -2.97 15.71
C LEU A 58 11.93 -1.71 16.51
N GLY A 59 11.65 -0.56 15.91
CA GLY A 59 11.66 0.75 16.58
C GLY A 59 10.38 1.01 17.38
N THR A 60 10.36 2.15 18.07
CA THR A 60 9.23 2.55 18.93
C THR A 60 7.94 2.80 18.16
N ASP A 61 8.03 3.08 16.87
CA ASP A 61 6.89 3.25 15.95
C ASP A 61 6.34 1.91 15.41
N GLY A 62 7.01 0.79 15.72
CA GLY A 62 6.67 -0.55 15.23
C GLY A 62 7.31 -0.93 13.88
N HIS A 63 7.98 -0.03 13.21
CA HIS A 63 8.75 -0.36 12.00
C HIS A 63 10.14 -0.92 12.34
N PRO A 64 10.79 -1.62 11.40
CA PRO A 64 12.22 -1.92 11.53
C PRO A 64 13.04 -0.65 11.77
N ALA A 65 13.96 -0.73 12.72
CA ALA A 65 14.84 0.38 13.08
C ALA A 65 15.56 0.92 11.84
N ARG A 66 15.71 2.24 11.82
CA ARG A 66 16.40 2.93 10.72
C ARG A 66 17.88 2.56 10.69
N GLY A 67 18.46 2.56 9.50
CA GLY A 67 19.87 2.18 9.31
C GLY A 67 20.07 0.68 9.04
N THR A 68 19.02 -0.14 9.02
CA THR A 68 19.06 -1.52 8.55
C THR A 68 19.02 -1.54 7.01
N PHE A 69 17.87 -1.80 6.39
CA PHE A 69 17.71 -1.69 4.93
C PHE A 69 17.52 -0.22 4.51
N LEU A 70 16.57 0.50 5.13
CA LEU A 70 16.36 1.91 4.87
C LEU A 70 17.45 2.78 5.54
N PRO A 71 17.79 3.94 4.94
CA PRO A 71 18.83 4.82 5.47
C PRO A 71 18.47 5.37 6.87
N PRO A 72 19.48 5.74 7.66
CA PRO A 72 19.27 6.34 8.98
C PRO A 72 18.82 7.81 8.88
N VAL A 73 17.54 8.00 8.54
CA VAL A 73 16.91 9.33 8.51
C VAL A 73 16.45 9.71 9.91
N ASP A 74 16.83 10.89 10.40
CA ASP A 74 16.53 11.40 11.73
C ASP A 74 15.15 12.05 11.88
N LEU A 75 14.39 12.21 10.77
CA LEU A 75 13.05 12.78 10.80
C LEU A 75 12.02 11.76 11.34
N PRO A 76 11.17 12.14 12.31
CA PRO A 76 10.37 11.20 13.07
C PRO A 76 9.25 10.51 12.27
N ARG A 77 8.57 11.20 11.39
CA ARG A 77 7.44 10.65 10.64
C ARG A 77 7.90 10.00 9.34
N ARG A 78 7.50 8.75 9.10
CA ARG A 78 7.63 8.05 7.82
C ARG A 78 6.26 7.88 7.20
N MET A 79 6.13 8.22 5.92
CA MET A 79 4.88 8.16 5.17
C MET A 79 5.11 7.42 3.86
N PHE A 80 4.14 6.59 3.47
CA PHE A 80 4.05 5.99 2.14
C PHE A 80 3.41 7.02 1.21
N ALA A 81 4.21 7.65 0.35
CA ALA A 81 3.76 8.80 -0.44
C ALA A 81 3.14 8.40 -1.78
N GLY A 82 3.61 7.28 -2.35
CA GLY A 82 3.17 6.81 -3.64
C GLY A 82 4.22 5.95 -4.31
N GLY A 83 4.08 5.77 -5.60
CA GLY A 83 5.01 4.99 -6.40
C GLY A 83 4.44 4.57 -7.74
N GLU A 84 5.10 3.60 -8.35
CA GLU A 84 4.71 3.03 -9.63
C GLU A 84 4.97 1.53 -9.62
N VAL A 85 4.00 0.75 -10.08
CA VAL A 85 4.16 -0.69 -10.26
C VAL A 85 3.95 -1.04 -11.72
N THR A 86 4.95 -1.69 -12.34
CA THR A 86 4.88 -2.20 -13.71
C THR A 86 4.77 -3.72 -13.67
N PHE A 87 3.80 -4.26 -14.39
CA PHE A 87 3.55 -5.69 -14.52
C PHE A 87 4.05 -6.14 -15.90
N HIS A 88 5.12 -6.93 -15.92
CA HIS A 88 5.75 -7.46 -17.14
C HIS A 88 5.22 -8.85 -17.49
N ALA A 89 4.98 -9.67 -16.46
CA ALA A 89 4.39 -10.99 -16.56
C ALA A 89 3.55 -11.30 -15.32
N PRO A 90 2.57 -12.22 -15.40
CA PRO A 90 1.80 -12.64 -14.23
C PRO A 90 2.69 -13.28 -13.15
N LEU A 91 2.41 -12.95 -11.90
CA LEU A 91 2.88 -13.73 -10.76
C LEU A 91 1.86 -14.80 -10.42
N LYS A 92 2.29 -16.05 -10.29
CA LYS A 92 1.40 -17.15 -9.91
C LYS A 92 1.38 -17.34 -8.40
N ILE A 93 0.20 -17.48 -7.82
CA ILE A 93 0.02 -17.84 -6.43
C ILE A 93 0.59 -19.24 -6.20
N GLY A 94 1.40 -19.41 -5.17
CA GLY A 94 2.12 -20.66 -4.89
C GLY A 94 3.46 -20.80 -5.61
N ALA A 95 3.81 -19.89 -6.53
CA ALA A 95 5.12 -19.90 -7.16
C ALA A 95 6.22 -19.31 -6.25
N THR A 96 7.44 -19.77 -6.45
CA THR A 96 8.63 -19.16 -5.84
C THR A 96 9.13 -18.03 -6.73
N VAL A 97 9.51 -16.92 -6.10
CA VAL A 97 10.07 -15.74 -6.77
C VAL A 97 11.39 -15.33 -6.16
N LEU A 98 12.22 -14.71 -6.97
CA LEU A 98 13.40 -13.96 -6.53
C LEU A 98 12.96 -12.51 -6.35
N ARG A 99 13.13 -12.00 -5.14
CA ARG A 99 12.88 -10.60 -4.80
C ARG A 99 14.19 -9.87 -4.61
N GLU A 100 14.43 -8.88 -5.42
CA GLU A 100 15.54 -7.95 -5.31
C GLU A 100 15.01 -6.58 -4.89
N SER A 101 15.47 -6.06 -3.74
CA SER A 101 15.07 -4.76 -3.23
C SER A 101 16.29 -3.86 -3.08
N THR A 102 16.21 -2.63 -3.59
CA THR A 102 17.31 -1.66 -3.59
C THR A 102 16.79 -0.30 -3.16
N VAL A 103 17.60 0.45 -2.40
CA VAL A 103 17.38 1.88 -2.18
C VAL A 103 17.98 2.63 -3.37
N ASP A 104 17.12 3.08 -4.28
CA ASP A 104 17.54 3.75 -5.53
C ASP A 104 18.08 5.16 -5.28
N SER A 105 17.42 5.92 -4.40
CA SER A 105 17.84 7.28 -4.09
C SER A 105 17.39 7.75 -2.72
N VAL A 106 18.15 8.71 -2.19
CA VAL A 106 17.82 9.44 -0.97
C VAL A 106 17.99 10.92 -1.30
N THR A 107 16.90 11.67 -1.27
CA THR A 107 16.90 13.10 -1.62
C THR A 107 16.40 13.92 -0.45
N GLU A 108 17.22 14.85 0.02
CA GLU A 108 16.82 15.81 1.04
C GLU A 108 16.33 17.10 0.37
N LYS A 109 15.20 17.62 0.87
CA LYS A 109 14.63 18.90 0.44
C LYS A 109 14.29 19.72 1.68
N SER A 110 14.45 21.02 1.56
CA SER A 110 14.04 21.99 2.60
C SER A 110 13.15 23.04 1.96
N GLY A 111 12.07 23.39 2.64
CA GLY A 111 11.12 24.38 2.14
C GLY A 111 10.33 25.03 3.27
N ARG A 112 9.28 25.78 2.93
CA ARG A 112 8.44 26.48 3.91
C ARG A 112 7.78 25.53 4.92
N SER A 113 7.55 24.27 4.57
CA SER A 113 6.94 23.22 5.41
C SER A 113 7.97 22.42 6.22
N GLY A 114 9.23 22.87 6.30
CA GLY A 114 10.30 22.21 7.02
C GLY A 114 11.16 21.29 6.13
N ARG A 115 11.92 20.45 6.81
CA ARG A 115 12.85 19.48 6.21
C ARG A 115 12.07 18.24 5.75
N LEU A 116 12.43 17.73 4.58
CA LEU A 116 11.82 16.55 3.96
C LEU A 116 12.92 15.65 3.40
N VAL A 117 12.85 14.35 3.66
CA VAL A 117 13.71 13.36 3.02
C VAL A 117 12.84 12.38 2.24
N ILE A 118 13.14 12.21 0.95
CA ILE A 118 12.48 11.24 0.08
C ILE A 118 13.43 10.07 -0.12
N VAL A 119 12.97 8.87 0.18
CA VAL A 119 13.69 7.61 -0.06
C VAL A 119 12.91 6.82 -1.10
N VAL A 120 13.55 6.54 -2.23
CA VAL A 120 12.98 5.71 -3.29
C VAL A 120 13.50 4.29 -3.12
N VAL A 121 12.57 3.36 -2.99
CA VAL A 121 12.86 1.92 -2.94
C VAL A 121 12.33 1.28 -4.21
N ARG A 122 13.16 0.48 -4.86
CA ARG A 122 12.76 -0.36 -5.99
C ARG A 122 12.81 -1.82 -5.59
N THR A 123 11.75 -2.54 -5.89
CA THR A 123 11.66 -3.99 -5.74
C THR A 123 11.37 -4.64 -7.08
N ARG A 124 12.16 -5.63 -7.45
CA ARG A 124 11.93 -6.46 -8.64
C ARG A 124 11.58 -7.86 -8.20
N LEU A 125 10.52 -8.40 -8.77
CA LEU A 125 10.08 -9.78 -8.55
C LEU A 125 10.25 -10.54 -9.87
N SER A 126 11.08 -11.56 -9.84
CA SER A 126 11.34 -12.42 -11.00
C SER A 126 11.04 -13.88 -10.67
N THR A 127 10.70 -14.65 -11.66
CA THR A 127 10.63 -16.11 -11.56
C THR A 127 12.02 -16.70 -11.29
N GLU A 128 12.10 -17.98 -10.92
CA GLU A 128 13.37 -18.66 -10.62
C GLU A 128 14.29 -18.78 -11.85
N ASP A 129 13.73 -18.79 -13.06
CA ASP A 129 14.45 -18.76 -14.33
C ASP A 129 14.84 -17.34 -14.78
N GLY A 130 14.54 -16.31 -13.96
CA GLY A 130 14.97 -14.94 -14.14
C GLY A 130 14.02 -14.04 -14.95
N ALA A 131 12.86 -14.52 -15.37
CA ALA A 131 11.88 -13.66 -16.05
C ALA A 131 11.30 -12.62 -15.08
N LEU A 132 11.43 -11.33 -15.40
CA LEU A 132 10.89 -10.25 -14.61
C LEU A 132 9.36 -10.23 -14.69
N CYS A 133 8.69 -10.30 -13.54
CA CYS A 133 7.24 -10.25 -13.44
C CYS A 133 6.72 -8.89 -12.99
N VAL A 134 7.30 -8.34 -11.92
CA VAL A 134 6.86 -7.06 -11.35
C VAL A 134 8.06 -6.19 -11.03
N GLU A 135 7.97 -4.91 -11.37
CA GLU A 135 8.85 -3.87 -10.86
C GLU A 135 8.01 -2.87 -10.05
N ASP A 136 8.31 -2.75 -8.77
CA ASP A 136 7.61 -1.91 -7.80
C ASP A 136 8.55 -0.83 -7.28
N ARG A 137 8.24 0.43 -7.57
CA ARG A 137 8.91 1.61 -7.05
C ARG A 137 8.03 2.27 -6.00
N GLN A 138 8.57 2.44 -4.80
CA GLN A 138 7.90 3.06 -3.67
C GLN A 138 8.63 4.32 -3.23
N ASP A 139 7.89 5.40 -3.07
CA ASP A 139 8.38 6.70 -2.59
C ASP A 139 8.00 6.84 -1.10
N LEU A 140 8.99 6.75 -0.23
CA LEU A 140 8.84 6.96 1.21
C LEU A 140 9.25 8.39 1.55
N ILE A 141 8.41 9.10 2.30
CA ILE A 141 8.69 10.46 2.75
C ILE A 141 8.92 10.46 4.25
N TYR A 142 10.01 11.09 4.66
CA TYR A 142 10.30 11.38 6.06
C TYR A 142 10.17 12.89 6.29
N ARG A 143 9.53 13.28 7.39
CA ARG A 143 9.31 14.68 7.73
C ARG A 143 9.23 14.88 9.24
N ASP A 144 9.31 16.14 9.66
CA ASP A 144 9.05 16.53 11.02
C ASP A 144 7.61 16.26 11.45
N ARG A 145 7.38 16.25 12.76
CA ARG A 145 6.05 16.21 13.33
C ARG A 145 5.29 17.47 12.91
N GLY A 146 4.06 17.28 12.44
CA GLY A 146 3.15 18.39 12.18
C GLY A 146 2.56 18.92 13.50
N THR A 147 1.79 19.99 13.39
CA THR A 147 0.96 20.46 14.50
C THR A 147 0.00 19.34 14.93
N PRO A 148 -0.06 18.97 16.21
CA PRO A 148 -1.00 17.98 16.69
C PRO A 148 -2.44 18.43 16.42
N ALA A 149 -3.26 17.49 15.92
CA ALA A 149 -4.68 17.69 15.79
C ALA A 149 -5.39 17.29 17.09
N GLU A 150 -6.57 17.83 17.31
CA GLU A 150 -7.41 17.41 18.42
C GLU A 150 -7.90 15.97 18.17
N PRO A 151 -7.73 15.04 19.14
CA PRO A 151 -8.20 13.68 19.00
C PRO A 151 -9.72 13.60 18.87
N LYS A 152 -10.20 12.85 17.88
CA LYS A 152 -11.61 12.53 17.74
C LYS A 152 -11.95 11.29 18.59
N PRO A 153 -13.21 11.15 19.05
CA PRO A 153 -13.66 9.94 19.76
C PRO A 153 -13.36 8.67 18.96
N ALA A 154 -13.01 7.60 19.67
CA ALA A 154 -12.68 6.29 19.11
C ALA A 154 -13.86 5.32 19.15
N ASP A 155 -15.08 5.84 19.04
CA ASP A 155 -16.29 5.03 18.99
C ASP A 155 -16.62 4.70 17.54
N PHE A 156 -16.55 3.41 17.22
CA PHE A 156 -16.74 2.91 15.85
C PHE A 156 -17.69 1.71 15.86
N ASP A 157 -18.72 1.79 15.07
CA ASP A 157 -19.52 0.62 14.73
C ASP A 157 -18.74 -0.31 13.78
N PRO A 158 -18.86 -1.64 13.93
CA PRO A 158 -18.30 -2.58 12.97
C PRO A 158 -18.87 -2.33 11.57
N VAL A 159 -17.99 -2.20 10.57
CA VAL A 159 -18.42 -1.88 9.18
C VAL A 159 -18.85 -3.11 8.37
N GLY A 160 -18.50 -4.33 8.79
CA GLY A 160 -18.73 -5.54 8.01
C GLY A 160 -17.88 -5.55 6.74
N ALA A 161 -18.49 -5.83 5.59
CA ALA A 161 -17.83 -5.76 4.29
C ALA A 161 -17.48 -4.30 3.96
N PRO A 162 -16.20 -3.99 3.67
CA PRO A 162 -15.76 -2.61 3.49
C PRO A 162 -16.23 -1.98 2.17
N PHE A 163 -16.60 -2.77 1.17
CA PHE A 163 -17.04 -2.29 -0.14
C PHE A 163 -18.57 -2.36 -0.26
N ARG A 164 -19.18 -1.26 -0.63
CA ARG A 164 -20.60 -1.21 -0.97
C ARG A 164 -20.78 -0.40 -2.25
N ARG A 165 -21.40 -1.02 -3.27
CA ARG A 165 -21.69 -0.29 -4.51
C ARG A 165 -22.67 0.84 -4.25
N ALA A 166 -22.29 2.07 -4.56
CA ALA A 166 -23.13 3.25 -4.47
C ALA A 166 -23.84 3.51 -5.81
N GLU A 167 -23.07 3.56 -6.90
CA GLU A 167 -23.55 3.73 -8.27
C GLU A 167 -22.54 3.17 -9.27
N ALA A 168 -22.83 3.25 -10.56
CA ALA A 168 -21.88 2.79 -11.59
C ALA A 168 -20.54 3.52 -11.48
N GLY A 169 -19.45 2.77 -11.34
CA GLY A 169 -18.08 3.32 -11.18
C GLY A 169 -17.81 3.99 -9.84
N THR A 170 -18.71 3.86 -8.86
CA THR A 170 -18.53 4.43 -7.52
C THR A 170 -18.87 3.41 -6.44
N TRP A 171 -17.95 3.26 -5.48
CA TRP A 171 -18.10 2.40 -4.32
C TRP A 171 -17.88 3.20 -3.05
N ASP A 172 -18.74 3.03 -2.05
CA ASP A 172 -18.43 3.46 -0.69
C ASP A 172 -17.36 2.50 -0.13
N PHE A 173 -16.40 3.06 0.60
CA PHE A 173 -15.36 2.31 1.27
C PHE A 173 -15.36 2.68 2.75
N ALA A 174 -15.70 1.73 3.59
CA ALA A 174 -15.80 1.91 5.03
C ALA A 174 -14.63 1.27 5.76
N THR A 175 -14.17 1.92 6.83
CA THR A 175 -13.04 1.43 7.64
C THR A 175 -13.38 1.48 9.12
N ASP A 176 -12.96 0.44 9.85
CA ASP A 176 -13.02 0.36 11.31
C ASP A 176 -11.66 -0.11 11.86
N PRO A 177 -11.44 -0.05 13.19
CA PRO A 177 -10.19 -0.51 13.79
C PRO A 177 -9.89 -1.99 13.51
N THR A 178 -10.93 -2.83 13.36
CA THR A 178 -10.76 -4.25 13.06
C THR A 178 -10.19 -4.49 11.68
N LEU A 179 -10.70 -3.76 10.67
CA LEU A 179 -10.17 -3.79 9.31
C LEU A 179 -8.70 -3.37 9.28
N LEU A 180 -8.35 -2.26 9.97
CA LEU A 180 -6.98 -1.76 9.99
C LEU A 180 -6.03 -2.73 10.68
N MET A 181 -6.42 -3.32 11.81
CA MET A 181 -5.60 -4.30 12.52
C MET A 181 -5.41 -5.57 11.68
N ARG A 182 -6.47 -6.09 11.04
CA ARG A 182 -6.38 -7.26 10.15
C ARG A 182 -5.48 -7.00 8.95
N PHE A 183 -5.53 -5.79 8.38
CA PHE A 183 -4.63 -5.41 7.28
C PHE A 183 -3.18 -5.29 7.76
N SER A 184 -2.93 -4.70 8.92
CA SER A 184 -1.60 -4.69 9.56
C SER A 184 -1.05 -6.10 9.72
N ALA A 185 -1.87 -7.05 10.19
CA ALA A 185 -1.48 -8.44 10.35
C ALA A 185 -1.17 -9.13 9.01
N ALA A 186 -2.03 -8.96 8.00
CA ALA A 186 -1.86 -9.57 6.69
C ALA A 186 -0.60 -9.07 5.96
N THR A 187 -0.19 -7.82 6.20
CA THR A 187 0.98 -7.19 5.57
C THR A 187 2.24 -7.20 6.44
N ALA A 188 2.17 -7.77 7.64
CA ALA A 188 3.22 -7.66 8.66
C ALA A 188 3.63 -6.19 8.96
N ASN A 189 2.69 -5.26 8.80
CA ASN A 189 2.92 -3.84 9.05
C ASN A 189 2.59 -3.50 10.50
N ALA A 190 3.62 -3.43 11.32
CA ALA A 190 3.49 -3.16 12.75
C ALA A 190 3.49 -1.65 13.10
N HIS A 191 3.30 -0.74 12.13
CA HIS A 191 3.27 0.69 12.41
C HIS A 191 2.09 1.06 13.30
N ARG A 192 2.39 1.55 14.48
CA ARG A 192 1.42 1.79 15.57
C ARG A 192 0.31 2.78 15.24
N ILE A 193 0.50 3.68 14.28
CA ILE A 193 -0.53 4.66 13.90
C ILE A 193 -1.81 4.01 13.38
N HIS A 194 -1.75 2.74 12.97
CA HIS A 194 -2.88 2.03 12.36
C HIS A 194 -3.75 1.28 13.36
N TYR A 195 -3.23 0.96 14.58
CA TYR A 195 -3.94 0.14 15.57
C TYR A 195 -3.79 0.61 17.03
N ASP A 196 -2.82 1.47 17.31
CA ASP A 196 -2.58 2.02 18.65
C ASP A 196 -3.06 3.45 18.70
N TRP A 197 -4.32 3.65 19.10
CA TRP A 197 -4.94 4.96 19.15
C TRP A 197 -4.18 5.96 20.06
N PRO A 198 -3.74 5.60 21.29
CA PRO A 198 -2.92 6.48 22.11
C PRO A 198 -1.62 6.91 21.42
N TYR A 199 -0.96 6.01 20.71
CA TYR A 199 0.26 6.33 19.96
C TYR A 199 -0.05 7.27 18.79
N ALA A 200 -1.05 6.95 17.99
CA ALA A 200 -1.44 7.77 16.85
C ALA A 200 -1.79 9.20 17.26
N THR A 201 -2.53 9.36 18.35
CA THR A 201 -3.03 10.67 18.78
C THR A 201 -2.04 11.45 19.65
N ARG A 202 -1.46 10.82 20.67
CA ARG A 202 -0.61 11.52 21.66
C ARG A 202 0.84 11.62 21.21
N THR A 203 1.35 10.63 20.48
CA THR A 203 2.75 10.60 20.04
C THR A 203 2.92 11.19 18.65
N GLU A 204 2.07 10.78 17.70
CA GLU A 204 2.14 11.26 16.31
C GLU A 204 1.27 12.50 16.06
N GLY A 205 0.29 12.81 16.96
CA GLY A 205 -0.57 13.98 16.87
C GLY A 205 -1.60 13.90 15.74
N TYR A 206 -2.01 12.70 15.33
CA TYR A 206 -3.13 12.50 14.43
C TYR A 206 -4.47 12.60 15.16
N PRO A 207 -5.58 12.94 14.50
CA PRO A 207 -6.89 12.99 15.16
C PRO A 207 -7.45 11.60 15.49
N GLY A 208 -6.87 10.51 14.96
CA GLY A 208 -7.31 9.14 15.16
C GLY A 208 -6.38 8.14 14.47
N LEU A 209 -6.82 6.88 14.38
CA LEU A 209 -6.09 5.85 13.64
C LEU A 209 -6.01 6.22 12.15
N VAL A 210 -4.85 6.02 11.56
CA VAL A 210 -4.59 6.35 10.15
C VAL A 210 -4.87 5.14 9.28
N VAL A 211 -5.64 5.28 8.22
CA VAL A 211 -5.82 4.24 7.21
C VAL A 211 -4.52 4.03 6.44
N HIS A 212 -4.12 2.80 6.21
CA HIS A 212 -2.88 2.48 5.51
C HIS A 212 -2.91 3.01 4.06
N GLY A 213 -1.86 3.71 3.65
CA GLY A 213 -1.70 4.13 2.25
C GLY A 213 -1.79 2.95 1.27
N PRO A 214 -1.09 1.83 1.51
CA PRO A 214 -1.26 0.63 0.70
C PRO A 214 -2.69 0.07 0.66
N LEU A 215 -3.44 0.10 1.77
CA LEU A 215 -4.83 -0.34 1.78
C LEU A 215 -5.71 0.53 0.87
N MET A 216 -5.51 1.84 0.88
CA MET A 216 -6.24 2.76 -0.01
C MET A 216 -5.94 2.47 -1.49
N SER A 217 -4.67 2.22 -1.83
CA SER A 217 -4.28 1.88 -3.20
C SER A 217 -4.81 0.51 -3.63
N LEU A 218 -4.78 -0.49 -2.74
CA LEU A 218 -5.36 -1.81 -2.97
C LEU A 218 -6.87 -1.74 -3.14
N ALA A 219 -7.58 -0.95 -2.33
CA ALA A 219 -9.01 -0.75 -2.48
C ALA A 219 -9.38 -0.13 -3.83
N LEU A 220 -8.58 0.83 -4.33
CA LEU A 220 -8.75 1.37 -5.67
C LEU A 220 -8.48 0.32 -6.75
N ALA A 221 -7.41 -0.45 -6.63
CA ALA A 221 -7.10 -1.52 -7.60
C ALA A 221 -8.19 -2.61 -7.60
N GLU A 222 -8.83 -2.88 -6.46
CA GLU A 222 -9.92 -3.85 -6.35
C GLU A 222 -11.14 -3.45 -7.16
N THR A 223 -11.42 -2.14 -7.31
CA THR A 223 -12.52 -1.68 -8.18
C THR A 223 -12.33 -2.08 -9.66
N LEU A 224 -11.07 -2.30 -10.11
CA LEU A 224 -10.82 -2.84 -11.46
C LEU A 224 -11.30 -4.28 -11.57
N ARG A 225 -11.07 -5.12 -10.55
CA ARG A 225 -11.55 -6.49 -10.53
C ARG A 225 -13.08 -6.55 -10.49
N LEU A 226 -13.69 -5.66 -9.72
CA LEU A 226 -15.14 -5.58 -9.53
C LEU A 226 -15.88 -5.04 -10.76
N ASP A 227 -15.33 -4.03 -11.42
CA ASP A 227 -16.03 -3.31 -12.51
C ASP A 227 -15.46 -3.62 -13.90
N ARG A 228 -14.21 -4.06 -13.99
CA ARG A 228 -13.48 -4.24 -15.26
C ARG A 228 -12.58 -5.49 -15.24
N PRO A 229 -13.13 -6.70 -14.98
CA PRO A 229 -12.34 -7.91 -14.78
C PRO A 229 -11.50 -8.33 -16.01
N ALA A 230 -11.84 -7.85 -17.20
CA ALA A 230 -11.10 -8.12 -18.43
C ALA A 230 -9.87 -7.20 -18.63
N VAL A 231 -9.73 -6.13 -17.87
CA VAL A 231 -8.60 -5.19 -18.01
C VAL A 231 -7.30 -5.86 -17.58
N ARG A 232 -6.37 -5.95 -18.51
CA ARG A 232 -4.98 -6.36 -18.21
C ARG A 232 -4.15 -5.13 -17.89
N VAL A 233 -3.85 -4.99 -16.61
CA VAL A 233 -3.07 -3.86 -16.10
C VAL A 233 -1.61 -4.05 -16.51
N ARG A 234 -1.04 -3.03 -17.16
CA ARG A 234 0.38 -2.94 -17.47
C ARG A 234 1.14 -2.16 -16.42
N ARG A 235 0.57 -1.04 -15.95
CA ARG A 235 1.20 -0.16 -14.99
C ARG A 235 0.17 0.56 -14.14
N LEU A 236 0.51 0.72 -12.86
CA LEU A 236 -0.23 1.50 -11.89
C LEU A 236 0.69 2.57 -11.30
N ARG A 237 0.25 3.83 -11.32
CA ARG A 237 0.87 4.91 -10.57
C ARG A 237 -0.03 5.31 -9.44
N HIS A 238 0.44 5.18 -8.21
CA HIS A 238 -0.34 5.53 -7.03
C HIS A 238 0.26 6.73 -6.31
N ARG A 239 -0.61 7.59 -5.76
CA ARG A 239 -0.18 8.78 -5.02
C ARG A 239 -1.08 9.00 -3.82
N ASN A 240 -0.49 9.01 -2.63
CA ASN A 240 -1.17 9.37 -1.40
C ASN A 240 -1.02 10.89 -1.19
N GLN A 241 -2.13 11.61 -1.20
CA GLN A 241 -2.18 13.07 -1.18
C GLN A 241 -2.47 13.60 0.21
N ALA A 242 -3.31 12.88 0.97
CA ALA A 242 -3.66 13.23 2.33
C ALA A 242 -4.03 11.98 3.14
N PRO A 243 -3.91 11.98 4.47
CA PRO A 243 -4.36 10.87 5.29
C PRO A 243 -5.89 10.74 5.25
N LEU A 244 -6.37 9.50 5.30
CA LEU A 244 -7.73 9.14 5.67
C LEU A 244 -7.68 8.58 7.09
N PHE A 245 -8.63 8.98 7.93
CA PHE A 245 -8.71 8.46 9.29
C PHE A 245 -9.79 7.39 9.39
N CYS A 246 -9.55 6.42 10.27
CA CYS A 246 -10.47 5.34 10.54
C CYS A 246 -11.88 5.87 10.83
N GLY A 247 -12.90 5.26 10.22
CA GLY A 247 -14.31 5.66 10.37
C GLY A 247 -14.74 6.90 9.55
N GLU A 248 -13.80 7.57 8.87
CA GLU A 248 -14.20 8.66 7.96
C GLU A 248 -14.87 8.07 6.71
N PRO A 249 -15.95 8.70 6.22
CA PRO A 249 -16.61 8.28 4.98
C PRO A 249 -15.67 8.46 3.81
N ALA A 250 -15.60 7.45 2.94
CA ALA A 250 -14.77 7.48 1.75
C ALA A 250 -15.49 6.83 0.56
N GLN A 251 -15.20 7.33 -0.64
CA GLN A 251 -15.71 6.79 -1.90
C GLN A 251 -14.56 6.50 -2.85
N LEU A 252 -14.63 5.34 -3.49
CA LEU A 252 -13.76 4.96 -4.60
C LEU A 252 -14.48 5.32 -5.90
N LYS A 253 -13.88 6.19 -6.68
CA LYS A 253 -14.44 6.67 -7.95
C LYS A 253 -13.55 6.30 -9.12
N VAL A 254 -14.16 5.80 -10.18
CA VAL A 254 -13.48 5.37 -11.40
C VAL A 254 -13.85 6.31 -12.54
N THR A 255 -12.89 7.09 -13.03
CA THR A 255 -13.08 8.02 -14.14
C THR A 255 -12.04 7.76 -15.23
N GLY A 256 -12.44 7.03 -16.26
CA GLY A 256 -11.50 6.63 -17.31
C GLY A 256 -10.38 5.75 -16.78
N SER A 257 -9.13 6.19 -16.93
CA SER A 257 -7.92 5.54 -16.40
C SER A 257 -7.51 6.03 -15.01
N VAL A 258 -8.24 6.97 -14.42
CA VAL A 258 -7.93 7.52 -13.10
C VAL A 258 -8.95 7.03 -12.09
N LEU A 259 -8.46 6.48 -11.00
CA LEU A 259 -9.23 6.04 -9.83
C LEU A 259 -8.85 6.91 -8.65
N GLU A 260 -9.84 7.37 -7.89
CA GLU A 260 -9.59 8.22 -6.74
C GLU A 260 -10.37 7.74 -5.51
N LEU A 261 -9.71 7.72 -4.37
CA LEU A 261 -10.35 7.60 -3.08
C LEU A 261 -10.62 9.01 -2.55
N ILE A 262 -11.89 9.35 -2.47
CA ILE A 262 -12.36 10.65 -2.03
C ILE A 262 -12.80 10.54 -0.57
N GLY A 263 -12.21 11.35 0.27
CA GLY A 263 -12.55 11.43 1.70
C GLY A 263 -13.51 12.57 2.02
N PRO A 264 -13.64 12.91 3.31
CA PRO A 264 -14.52 14.00 3.75
C PRO A 264 -14.24 15.32 3.04
N GLY A 265 -15.33 16.05 2.74
CA GLY A 265 -15.25 17.34 2.05
C GLY A 265 -14.91 17.23 0.55
N GLY A 266 -15.03 16.03 -0.04
CA GLY A 266 -14.75 15.82 -1.46
C GLY A 266 -13.25 15.88 -1.82
N THR A 267 -12.36 15.73 -0.84
CA THR A 267 -10.91 15.85 -1.05
C THR A 267 -10.31 14.49 -1.40
N PRO A 268 -9.57 14.38 -2.52
CA PRO A 268 -8.83 13.16 -2.84
C PRO A 268 -7.79 12.83 -1.75
N ARG A 269 -7.79 11.59 -1.30
CA ARG A 269 -6.82 11.03 -0.33
C ARG A 269 -5.75 10.24 -1.06
N THR A 270 -6.17 9.45 -2.04
CA THR A 270 -5.30 8.62 -2.87
C THR A 270 -5.81 8.62 -4.29
N SER A 271 -4.90 8.67 -5.25
CA SER A 271 -5.20 8.45 -6.66
C SER A 271 -4.39 7.29 -7.22
N LEU A 272 -4.96 6.60 -8.21
CA LEU A 272 -4.36 5.51 -8.93
C LEU A 272 -4.58 5.72 -10.43
N GLU A 273 -3.51 5.94 -11.19
CA GLU A 273 -3.54 6.00 -12.64
C GLU A 273 -3.26 4.61 -13.20
N VAL A 274 -4.10 4.17 -14.13
CA VAL A 274 -4.07 2.82 -14.72
C VAL A 274 -3.66 2.92 -16.18
N GLU A 275 -2.59 2.22 -16.54
CA GLU A 275 -2.23 1.93 -17.92
C GLU A 275 -2.49 0.44 -18.17
N SER A 276 -3.36 0.15 -19.13
CA SER A 276 -3.65 -1.23 -19.57
C SER A 276 -2.81 -1.60 -20.78
N HIS A 277 -2.62 -2.89 -21.00
CA HIS A 277 -2.18 -3.35 -22.31
C HIS A 277 -3.26 -2.98 -23.33
N GLU A 278 -2.86 -2.49 -24.50
CA GLU A 278 -3.80 -2.32 -25.62
C GLU A 278 -4.45 -3.68 -25.90
N GLU A 279 -5.77 -3.70 -26.04
CA GLU A 279 -6.45 -4.88 -26.55
C GLU A 279 -5.88 -5.16 -27.94
N GLY A 280 -5.06 -6.20 -28.04
CA GLY A 280 -4.52 -6.61 -29.33
C GLY A 280 -5.68 -6.84 -30.27
N THR A 281 -5.76 -6.07 -31.35
CA THR A 281 -6.64 -6.37 -32.47
C THR A 281 -6.36 -7.84 -32.85
N PRO A 282 -7.35 -8.73 -32.85
CA PRO A 282 -7.11 -10.09 -33.30
C PRO A 282 -6.59 -9.98 -34.72
N HIS A 283 -5.37 -10.43 -34.94
CA HIS A 283 -4.87 -10.61 -36.31
C HIS A 283 -5.80 -11.57 -37.00
N ALA A 284 -6.51 -11.04 -38.00
CA ALA A 284 -7.39 -11.77 -38.90
C ALA A 284 -6.62 -12.82 -39.73
#